data_58eb808bfc14661b5829dbbdae386bb8
#
_entry.id   58eb808bfc14661b5829dbbdae386bb8
#
_cell.length_a   1.000
_cell.length_b   1.000
_cell.length_c   1.000
_cell.angle_alpha   90.00
_cell.angle_beta   90.00
_cell.angle_gamma   90.00
#
_symmetry.space_group_name_H-M   'P 1'
#
loop_
_entity.id
_entity.type
_entity.pdbx_description
1 polymer ?
#
loop_
_entity_poly.entity_id
_entity_poly.type
_entity_poly.pdbx_seq_one_letter_code
_entity_poly.pdbx_strand_id
1 'polypeptide(L)'
;MEPLWSPGVAIGRNQPPTDWEHADTAPFTFVDDVEKAIAAKEFAGDRDVDVAAGQIGAQALKLGLIDQVVVNQVPVVFGSSRPFLATGALAEPLRLENPTTIVQGDRVTHLVYDVSR
;
A
#
# COMPACT_ATOMS: atom_id res chain seq x y z
N MET A 1 -22.24 -0.58 17.10
CA MET A 1 -21.39 0.37 16.35
C MET A 1 -20.81 -0.36 15.13
N GLU A 2 -21.10 0.15 13.97
CA GLU A 2 -20.54 -0.43 12.76
C GLU A 2 -19.04 -0.19 12.71
N PRO A 3 -18.22 -1.22 12.37
CA PRO A 3 -16.81 -1.01 12.20
C PRO A 3 -16.54 -0.08 11.01
N LEU A 4 -15.58 0.83 11.18
CA LEU A 4 -15.16 1.76 10.13
C LEU A 4 -14.21 1.04 9.15
N TRP A 5 -14.69 -0.07 8.58
CA TRP A 5 -13.91 -0.81 7.59
C TRP A 5 -14.16 -0.24 6.20
N SER A 6 -13.09 0.07 5.50
CA SER A 6 -13.17 0.30 4.06
C SER A 6 -13.08 -1.03 3.32
N PRO A 7 -13.76 -1.19 2.18
CA PRO A 7 -13.54 -2.35 1.35
C PRO A 7 -12.07 -2.50 1.00
N GLY A 8 -11.55 -3.71 1.05
CA GLY A 8 -10.16 -3.99 0.80
C GLY A 8 -9.96 -5.21 -0.06
N VAL A 9 -8.82 -5.26 -0.75
CA VAL A 9 -8.38 -6.41 -1.51
C VAL A 9 -7.09 -6.90 -0.92
N ALA A 10 -7.06 -8.15 -0.48
CA ALA A 10 -5.87 -8.79 0.05
C ALA A 10 -5.24 -9.67 -1.02
N ILE A 11 -3.93 -9.58 -1.15
CA ILE A 11 -3.15 -10.30 -2.14
C ILE A 11 -2.15 -11.21 -1.44
N GLY A 12 -1.93 -12.37 -1.95
CA GLY A 12 -0.92 -13.28 -1.44
C GLY A 12 -1.31 -14.74 -1.57
N ARG A 13 -1.03 -15.57 -0.61
CA ARG A 13 -1.32 -17.02 -0.63
C ARG A 13 -2.78 -17.41 -0.41
N ASN A 14 -3.48 -16.73 -0.25
CA ASN A 14 -4.78 -16.18 -0.21
C ASN A 14 -5.94 -17.06 -0.05
N GLN A 15 -5.80 -17.68 1.07
CA GLN A 15 -7.02 -18.07 1.75
C GLN A 15 -7.27 -17.04 2.84
N PRO A 16 -8.49 -16.55 2.98
CA PRO A 16 -8.80 -15.67 4.09
C PRO A 16 -8.51 -16.39 5.41
N PRO A 17 -8.00 -15.66 6.42
CA PRO A 17 -7.77 -16.26 7.72
C PRO A 17 -9.10 -16.79 8.29
N THR A 18 -9.11 -18.03 8.69
CA THR A 18 -10.33 -18.68 9.21
C THR A 18 -10.54 -18.43 10.70
N ASP A 19 -9.47 -18.04 11.40
CA ASP A 19 -9.46 -17.81 12.85
C ASP A 19 -9.53 -16.34 13.24
N TRP A 20 -9.67 -15.47 12.26
CA TRP A 20 -9.79 -14.03 12.50
C TRP A 20 -11.24 -13.68 12.84
N GLU A 21 -11.42 -12.94 13.95
CA GLU A 21 -12.76 -12.60 14.46
C GLU A 21 -13.61 -11.77 13.47
N HIS A 22 -12.97 -11.07 12.53
CA HIS A 22 -13.63 -10.24 11.53
C HIS A 22 -13.72 -10.91 10.15
N ALA A 23 -13.40 -12.21 10.05
CA ALA A 23 -13.36 -12.90 8.76
C ALA A 23 -14.69 -12.84 8.02
N ASP A 24 -15.81 -12.90 8.75
CA ASP A 24 -17.16 -12.89 8.16
C ASP A 24 -17.73 -11.47 8.00
N THR A 25 -17.16 -10.47 8.67
CA THR A 25 -17.72 -9.12 8.75
C THR A 25 -16.92 -8.09 7.99
N ALA A 26 -15.62 -8.29 7.84
CA ALA A 26 -14.77 -7.35 7.11
C ALA A 26 -15.03 -7.46 5.60
N PRO A 27 -15.23 -6.33 4.90
CA PRO A 27 -15.55 -6.35 3.47
C PRO A 27 -14.28 -6.50 2.61
N PHE A 28 -13.55 -7.59 2.80
CA PHE A 28 -12.32 -7.88 2.06
C PHE A 28 -12.56 -8.89 0.95
N THR A 29 -11.95 -8.64 -0.20
CA THR A 29 -11.85 -9.57 -1.30
C THR A 29 -10.42 -10.07 -1.38
N PHE A 30 -10.24 -11.39 -1.48
CA PHE A 30 -8.92 -12.02 -1.53
C PHE A 30 -8.61 -12.46 -2.95
N VAL A 31 -7.46 -12.06 -3.45
CA VAL A 31 -6.97 -12.38 -4.80
C VAL A 31 -5.52 -12.87 -4.71
N ASP A 32 -5.06 -13.54 -5.75
CA ASP A 32 -3.75 -14.16 -5.76
C ASP A 32 -2.72 -13.43 -6.62
N ASP A 33 -3.09 -12.34 -7.27
CA ASP A 33 -2.11 -11.52 -7.99
C ASP A 33 -2.48 -10.03 -7.99
N VAL A 34 -1.49 -9.19 -8.29
CA VAL A 34 -1.61 -7.74 -8.24
C VAL A 34 -2.50 -7.21 -9.37
N GLU A 35 -2.47 -7.83 -10.53
CA GLU A 35 -3.31 -7.40 -11.65
C GLU A 35 -4.80 -7.57 -11.34
N LYS A 36 -5.15 -8.66 -10.67
CA LYS A 36 -6.52 -8.85 -10.19
C LYS A 36 -6.90 -7.82 -9.12
N ALA A 37 -5.93 -7.44 -8.30
CA ALA A 37 -6.16 -6.42 -7.27
C ALA A 37 -6.48 -5.05 -7.86
N ILE A 38 -6.01 -4.78 -9.07
CA ILE A 38 -6.27 -3.51 -9.74
C ILE A 38 -7.72 -3.40 -10.21
N ALA A 39 -8.42 -4.50 -10.32
CA ALA A 39 -9.87 -4.45 -10.44
C ALA A 39 -10.50 -3.70 -9.27
N ALA A 40 -9.81 -3.60 -8.12
CA ALA A 40 -10.21 -2.75 -7.03
C ALA A 40 -10.29 -1.27 -7.42
N LYS A 41 -9.49 -0.84 -8.40
CA LYS A 41 -9.54 0.54 -8.89
C LYS A 41 -10.86 0.83 -9.60
N GLU A 42 -11.39 -0.11 -10.33
CA GLU A 42 -12.73 0.00 -10.92
C GLU A 42 -13.80 0.02 -9.84
N PHE A 43 -13.64 -0.81 -8.83
CA PHE A 43 -14.56 -0.87 -7.70
C PHE A 43 -14.53 0.42 -6.87
N ALA A 44 -13.37 1.03 -6.72
CA ALA A 44 -13.20 2.29 -5.98
C ALA A 44 -13.83 3.48 -6.71
N GLY A 45 -13.96 3.41 -8.03
CA GLY A 45 -14.48 4.51 -8.84
C GLY A 45 -13.53 5.71 -8.82
N ASP A 46 -14.00 6.83 -8.28
CA ASP A 46 -13.22 8.06 -8.13
C ASP A 46 -12.46 8.16 -6.80
N ARG A 47 -12.56 7.14 -5.96
CA ARG A 47 -11.83 7.10 -4.69
C ARG A 47 -10.41 6.57 -4.88
N ASP A 48 -9.53 6.92 -3.95
CA ASP A 48 -8.16 6.41 -3.96
C ASP A 48 -8.11 4.93 -3.56
N VAL A 49 -7.11 4.25 -4.09
CA VAL A 49 -6.79 2.87 -3.71
C VAL A 49 -5.44 2.88 -3.01
N ASP A 50 -5.41 2.44 -1.76
CA ASP A 50 -4.17 2.32 -0.99
C ASP A 50 -3.58 0.93 -1.17
N VAL A 51 -2.29 0.90 -1.49
CA VAL A 51 -1.52 -0.34 -1.62
C VAL A 51 -0.43 -0.33 -0.56
N ALA A 52 -0.37 -1.38 0.24
CA ALA A 52 0.67 -1.51 1.24
C ALA A 52 2.05 -1.67 0.58
N ALA A 53 3.06 -1.09 1.20
CA ALA A 53 4.46 -1.26 0.78
C ALA A 53 4.91 -2.72 0.90
N GLY A 54 6.18 -3.01 0.73
CA GLY A 54 6.73 -4.37 0.79
C GLY A 54 6.67 -5.05 -0.58
N GLN A 55 6.29 -6.32 -0.61
CA GLN A 55 6.29 -7.08 -1.87
C GLN A 55 5.20 -6.63 -2.82
N ILE A 56 4.02 -6.37 -2.31
CA ILE A 56 2.86 -6.00 -3.12
C ILE A 56 3.02 -4.60 -3.70
N GLY A 57 3.42 -3.65 -2.86
CA GLY A 57 3.73 -2.30 -3.32
C GLY A 57 4.83 -2.28 -4.36
N ALA A 58 5.85 -3.12 -4.17
CA ALA A 58 6.94 -3.25 -5.13
C ALA A 58 6.47 -3.78 -6.48
N GLN A 59 5.62 -4.79 -6.49
CA GLN A 59 5.05 -5.35 -7.72
C GLN A 59 4.16 -4.32 -8.43
N ALA A 60 3.33 -3.61 -7.69
CA ALA A 60 2.47 -2.58 -8.25
C ALA A 60 3.29 -1.45 -8.87
N LEU A 61 4.38 -1.04 -8.21
CA LEU A 61 5.28 -0.01 -8.71
C LEU A 61 5.98 -0.47 -10.00
N LYS A 62 6.46 -1.71 -10.02
CA LYS A 62 7.10 -2.31 -11.19
C LYS A 62 6.16 -2.37 -12.40
N LEU A 63 4.88 -2.61 -12.17
CA LEU A 63 3.86 -2.66 -13.21
C LEU A 63 3.36 -1.28 -13.64
N GLY A 64 3.87 -0.21 -13.05
CA GLY A 64 3.48 1.15 -13.40
C GLY A 64 2.09 1.56 -12.91
N LEU A 65 1.64 0.97 -11.82
CA LEU A 65 0.27 1.14 -11.34
C LEU A 65 0.16 2.12 -10.17
N ILE A 66 1.30 2.62 -9.69
CA ILE A 66 1.37 3.52 -8.56
C ILE A 66 1.45 4.95 -9.07
N ASP A 67 0.55 5.79 -8.60
CA ASP A 67 0.51 7.22 -8.94
C ASP A 67 1.24 8.05 -7.89
N GLN A 68 1.19 7.63 -6.64
CA GLN A 68 1.80 8.35 -5.52
C GLN A 68 2.43 7.37 -4.53
N VAL A 69 3.51 7.82 -3.92
CA VAL A 69 4.15 7.13 -2.81
C VAL A 69 3.94 7.97 -1.56
N VAL A 70 3.39 7.36 -0.52
CA VAL A 70 3.16 8.01 0.78
C VAL A 70 4.10 7.42 1.80
N VAL A 71 4.87 8.27 2.46
CA VAL A 71 5.79 7.87 3.52
C VAL A 71 5.36 8.53 4.82
N ASN A 72 5.13 7.72 5.83
CA ASN A 72 4.87 8.21 7.18
C ASN A 72 6.14 7.99 8.00
N GLN A 73 6.93 9.04 8.14
CA GLN A 73 8.21 8.97 8.83
C GLN A 73 8.02 9.26 10.31
N VAL A 74 8.38 8.29 11.14
CA VAL A 74 8.34 8.43 12.60
C VAL A 74 9.76 8.61 13.15
N PRO A 75 9.93 9.38 14.24
CA PRO A 75 11.26 9.66 14.80
C PRO A 75 11.74 8.52 15.70
N VAL A 76 11.88 7.33 15.12
CA VAL A 76 12.34 6.14 15.83
C VAL A 76 13.43 5.47 15.02
N VAL A 77 14.52 5.11 15.68
CA VAL A 77 15.59 4.30 15.10
C VAL A 77 15.43 2.88 15.60
N PHE A 78 15.04 1.98 14.70
CA PHE A 78 14.74 0.60 15.10
C PHE A 78 15.98 -0.30 15.22
N GLY A 79 17.07 0.06 14.58
CA GLY A 79 18.27 -0.78 14.54
C GLY A 79 18.18 -1.95 13.54
N SER A 80 17.01 -2.48 13.32
CA SER A 80 16.74 -3.46 12.26
C SER A 80 15.32 -3.27 11.75
N SER A 81 15.09 -3.54 10.48
CA SER A 81 13.77 -3.32 9.89
C SER A 81 13.64 -4.06 8.57
N ARG A 82 12.43 -4.04 8.03
CA ARG A 82 12.18 -4.47 6.65
C ARG A 82 12.32 -3.27 5.72
N PRO A 83 12.83 -3.46 4.51
CA PRO A 83 12.86 -2.38 3.52
C PRO A 83 11.44 -1.90 3.21
N PHE A 84 11.33 -0.62 2.84
CA PHE A 84 10.04 -0.04 2.42
C PHE A 84 9.42 -0.82 1.27
N LEU A 85 10.23 -1.16 0.26
CA LEU A 85 9.85 -2.07 -0.82
C LEU A 85 10.75 -3.30 -0.79
N ALA A 86 10.23 -4.42 -1.29
CA ALA A 86 10.99 -5.66 -1.34
C ALA A 86 12.28 -5.48 -2.13
N THR A 87 13.37 -6.05 -1.61
CA THR A 87 14.69 -5.98 -2.22
C THR A 87 14.68 -6.62 -3.62
N GLY A 88 15.30 -5.96 -4.59
CA GLY A 88 15.36 -6.45 -5.97
C GLY A 88 14.09 -6.25 -6.79
N ALA A 89 13.12 -5.53 -6.26
CA ALA A 89 11.86 -5.28 -6.96
C ALA A 89 12.03 -4.43 -8.21
N LEU A 90 13.00 -3.52 -8.20
CA LEU A 90 13.28 -2.65 -9.33
C LEU A 90 14.69 -2.95 -9.86
N ALA A 91 14.83 -3.03 -11.18
CA ALA A 91 16.13 -3.21 -11.82
C ALA A 91 17.02 -1.98 -11.66
N GLU A 92 16.40 -0.80 -11.68
CA GLU A 92 17.08 0.49 -11.51
C GLU A 92 16.35 1.31 -10.45
N PRO A 93 17.07 2.19 -9.74
CA PRO A 93 16.41 3.07 -8.78
C PRO A 93 15.38 3.98 -9.46
N LEU A 94 14.23 4.12 -8.82
CA LEU A 94 13.23 5.12 -9.22
C LEU A 94 13.53 6.41 -8.48
N ARG A 95 13.78 7.48 -9.22
CA ARG A 95 13.97 8.81 -8.64
C ARG A 95 12.64 9.53 -8.58
N LEU A 96 12.31 10.03 -7.41
CA LEU A 96 11.15 10.87 -7.20
C LEU A 96 11.58 12.33 -7.14
N GLU A 97 10.71 13.21 -7.58
CA GLU A 97 10.88 14.64 -7.35
C GLU A 97 10.63 14.97 -5.88
N ASN A 98 10.75 16.23 -5.53
CA ASN A 98 10.42 16.68 -4.17
C ASN A 98 8.99 16.29 -3.81
N PRO A 99 8.70 16.04 -2.53
CA PRO A 99 7.33 15.71 -2.14
C PRO A 99 6.38 16.85 -2.48
N THR A 100 5.20 16.49 -2.95
CA THR A 100 4.14 17.44 -3.27
C THR A 100 3.38 17.89 -2.02
N THR A 101 3.43 17.07 -0.98
CA THR A 101 2.79 17.36 0.29
C THR A 101 3.70 16.95 1.43
N ILE A 102 3.85 17.84 2.39
CA ILE A 102 4.57 17.56 3.65
C ILE A 102 3.66 18.04 4.79
N VAL A 103 3.27 17.13 5.66
CA VAL A 103 2.45 17.46 6.83
C VAL A 103 3.17 16.96 8.07
N GLN A 104 3.47 17.88 8.98
CA GLN A 104 4.06 17.54 10.27
C GLN A 104 2.96 17.26 11.27
N GLY A 105 2.85 16.00 11.70
CA GLY A 105 2.00 15.60 12.79
C GLY A 105 2.76 15.51 14.11
N ASP A 106 2.09 14.98 15.12
CA ASP A 106 2.74 14.70 16.39
C ASP A 106 3.56 13.41 16.27
N ARG A 107 4.88 13.55 16.26
CA ARG A 107 5.85 12.44 16.12
C ARG A 107 5.69 11.66 14.81
N VAL A 108 5.23 12.33 13.78
CA VAL A 108 5.19 11.74 12.43
C VAL A 108 5.25 12.86 11.41
N THR A 109 5.98 12.63 10.32
CA THR A 109 5.99 13.51 9.16
C THR A 109 5.39 12.75 8.00
N HIS A 110 4.33 13.27 7.42
CA HIS A 110 3.66 12.67 6.28
C HIS A 110 4.22 13.29 4.99
N LEU A 111 4.73 12.45 4.11
CA LEU A 111 5.33 12.87 2.85
C LEU A 111 4.59 12.20 1.71
N VAL A 112 4.19 12.96 0.71
CA VAL A 112 3.55 12.44 -0.49
C VAL A 112 4.39 12.80 -1.70
N TYR A 113 4.75 11.81 -2.49
CA TYR A 113 5.52 11.96 -3.71
C TYR A 113 4.69 11.51 -4.90
N ASP A 114 4.70 12.29 -5.97
CA ASP A 114 4.14 11.85 -7.24
C ASP A 114 5.13 10.94 -7.96
N VAL A 115 4.60 9.91 -8.61
CA VAL A 115 5.40 9.01 -9.44
C VAL A 115 5.26 9.45 -10.89
N SER A 116 6.37 9.89 -11.45
CA SER A 116 6.43 10.24 -12.88
C SER A 116 6.48 8.98 -13.72
N ARG A 117 5.70 8.96 -14.76
CA ARG A 117 5.68 7.85 -15.71
C ARG A 117 6.20 8.28 -17.08
#